data_e65cf4d8af24d9c8636cafc7f486e731
#
_entry.id   e65cf4d8af24d9c8636cafc7f486e731
#
_cell.length_a   1.000
_cell.length_b   1.000
_cell.length_c   1.000
_cell.angle_alpha   90.00
_cell.angle_beta   90.00
_cell.angle_gamma   90.00
#
_symmetry.space_group_name_H-M   'P 1'
#
loop_
_entity.id
_entity.type
_entity.pdbx_description
1 polymer ?
#
loop_
_entity_poly.entity_id
_entity_poly.type
_entity_poly.pdbx_seq_one_letter_code
_entity_poly.pdbx_strand_id
1 'polypeptide(L)'
;MGFKKIYLNLDKILFLFFLIFMLVDYIWLPLNSVIAGFLLSQTGYLFISYNNIFSIIKNAPIVSLGFVVLIAINLLVAYFQLSILFIGARHLLYHEKRTLIEYSRKVFRESLAFMKKLTISKALFIFLFVAMLFPFIRKIFKIYYFNKIVIPEFIQTYMEDKYWMWWVAIISLSLLFFYVSVRLMFALPKVFYEKMSVKDSVLYSLEKTKNNFWFYAWHLFLIIVKTNLFFYLPLIPILSIQFIVDSITQKESLVLAIINFALIKNFHYMALTYFLIKFSSFLTGEELDIMPRREKDHIMRWGVMVCASTFFAIEGYNYLEAPVVNPPLVISHRGVSNGNGVQNTIQSLEKTAQLKPDLIEMDIQETKDGQFVMMHDANLRGLAGLNKTPQDLTLEELQQIDIHENGYTTKISSFDDYLNRANELHQKLLIEIKTSHKDSPQMMDHFLEKYAAKIKVYGHQMQSLDYHVVEKVTQYDKDIPIYFILPYNSVFPRTNATGYTMEYSTLDEYFVTKLWNTEQKLYVWTINSSESFDKSFRLGVNGMITDNLKMIKDELETAQEDPEYTDLLLKKATEFFAF
;
A
#
# COMPACT_ATOMS: atom_id res chain seq x y z
N MET A 1 -31.02 13.65 10.79
CA MET A 1 -30.34 13.52 12.10
C MET A 1 -29.54 14.78 12.30
N GLY A 2 -29.80 15.55 13.36
CA GLY A 2 -29.17 16.85 13.53
C GLY A 2 -27.70 16.71 13.90
N PHE A 3 -26.85 17.55 13.34
CA PHE A 3 -25.43 17.76 13.68
C PHE A 3 -25.21 17.81 15.20
N LYS A 4 -26.15 18.43 15.93
CA LYS A 4 -26.18 18.50 17.37
C LYS A 4 -26.09 17.14 18.09
N LYS A 5 -26.74 16.09 17.57
CA LYS A 5 -26.71 14.74 18.19
C LYS A 5 -25.33 14.08 18.07
N ILE A 6 -24.63 14.26 16.95
CA ILE A 6 -23.27 13.75 16.74
C ILE A 6 -22.30 14.52 17.61
N TYR A 7 -22.33 15.85 17.54
CA TYR A 7 -21.48 16.73 18.34
C TYR A 7 -21.58 16.42 19.84
N LEU A 8 -22.76 16.12 20.35
CA LEU A 8 -22.97 15.79 21.76
C LEU A 8 -22.36 14.45 22.20
N ASN A 9 -22.07 13.53 21.29
CA ASN A 9 -21.42 12.24 21.55
C ASN A 9 -20.01 12.13 20.98
N LEU A 10 -19.44 13.25 20.53
CA LEU A 10 -18.14 13.28 19.85
C LEU A 10 -16.99 12.71 20.68
N ASP A 11 -16.97 12.98 21.98
CA ASP A 11 -16.02 12.44 22.94
C ASP A 11 -15.98 10.90 22.97
N LYS A 12 -17.16 10.26 22.99
CA LYS A 12 -17.28 8.80 23.04
C LYS A 12 -16.80 8.16 21.75
N ILE A 13 -17.04 8.82 20.66
CA ILE A 13 -16.76 8.39 19.31
C ILE A 13 -15.27 8.53 18.99
N LEU A 14 -14.71 9.73 19.21
CA LEU A 14 -13.27 9.98 19.06
C LEU A 14 -12.46 9.05 19.96
N PHE A 15 -12.90 8.87 21.19
CA PHE A 15 -12.23 7.96 22.12
C PHE A 15 -12.26 6.50 21.62
N LEU A 16 -13.40 6.04 21.10
CA LEU A 16 -13.53 4.68 20.61
C LEU A 16 -12.60 4.44 19.40
N PHE A 17 -12.65 5.34 18.41
CA PHE A 17 -11.78 5.24 17.25
C PHE A 17 -10.32 5.42 17.62
N PHE A 18 -10.00 6.44 18.38
CA PHE A 18 -8.64 6.74 18.83
C PHE A 18 -8.04 5.55 19.59
N LEU A 19 -8.77 4.99 20.56
CA LEU A 19 -8.30 3.84 21.33
C LEU A 19 -8.04 2.62 20.43
N ILE A 20 -8.96 2.31 19.52
CA ILE A 20 -8.84 1.13 18.65
C ILE A 20 -7.68 1.30 17.67
N PHE A 21 -7.58 2.45 17.00
CA PHE A 21 -6.52 2.70 16.04
C PHE A 21 -5.16 2.78 16.72
N MET A 22 -5.07 3.45 17.87
CA MET A 22 -3.84 3.50 18.67
C MET A 22 -3.37 2.12 19.11
N LEU A 23 -4.26 1.30 19.66
CA LEU A 23 -3.91 -0.05 20.09
C LEU A 23 -3.44 -0.91 18.92
N VAL A 24 -4.03 -0.77 17.75
CA VAL A 24 -3.64 -1.57 16.59
C VAL A 24 -2.40 -0.99 15.93
N ASP A 25 -2.38 0.27 15.56
CA ASP A 25 -1.29 0.84 14.76
C ASP A 25 0.02 0.96 15.58
N TYR A 26 -0.05 1.30 16.86
CA TYR A 26 1.13 1.57 17.68
C TYR A 26 1.54 0.44 18.63
N ILE A 27 0.67 -0.51 18.91
CA ILE A 27 0.99 -1.64 19.80
C ILE A 27 0.97 -2.95 19.02
N TRP A 28 -0.18 -3.28 18.41
CA TRP A 28 -0.34 -4.59 17.81
C TRP A 28 0.51 -4.78 16.53
N LEU A 29 0.53 -3.82 15.61
CA LEU A 29 1.28 -3.96 14.37
C LEU A 29 2.80 -4.05 14.61
N PRO A 30 3.43 -3.21 15.46
CA PRO A 30 4.83 -3.38 15.83
C PRO A 30 5.11 -4.74 16.49
N LEU A 31 4.26 -5.16 17.44
CA LEU A 31 4.41 -6.45 18.10
C LEU A 31 4.27 -7.62 17.11
N ASN A 32 3.26 -7.58 16.25
CA ASN A 32 3.06 -8.58 15.20
C ASN A 32 4.29 -8.72 14.29
N SER A 33 4.89 -7.61 13.92
CA SER A 33 6.09 -7.61 13.10
C SER A 33 7.33 -8.17 13.83
N VAL A 34 7.50 -7.84 15.11
CA VAL A 34 8.57 -8.43 15.94
C VAL A 34 8.40 -9.95 16.01
N ILE A 35 7.18 -10.42 16.26
CA ILE A 35 6.87 -11.87 16.30
C ILE A 35 7.13 -12.53 14.95
N ALA A 36 6.66 -11.92 13.84
CA ALA A 36 6.87 -12.43 12.49
C ALA A 36 8.37 -12.50 12.14
N GLY A 37 9.13 -11.45 12.47
CA GLY A 37 10.58 -11.42 12.28
C GLY A 37 11.32 -12.45 13.14
N PHE A 38 10.86 -12.70 14.38
CA PHE A 38 11.39 -13.76 15.23
C PHE A 38 11.09 -15.15 14.64
N LEU A 39 9.85 -15.40 14.20
CA LEU A 39 9.51 -16.66 13.55
C LEU A 39 10.36 -16.89 12.30
N LEU A 40 10.53 -15.87 11.46
CA LEU A 40 11.38 -15.98 10.27
C LEU A 40 12.82 -16.34 10.64
N SER A 41 13.38 -15.73 11.67
CA SER A 41 14.78 -16.02 12.11
C SER A 41 15.01 -17.47 12.54
N GLN A 42 13.94 -18.20 12.91
CA GLN A 42 14.04 -19.62 13.28
C GLN A 42 13.98 -20.57 12.09
N THR A 43 13.73 -20.06 10.87
CA THR A 43 13.64 -20.88 9.66
C THR A 43 14.97 -21.07 8.95
N GLY A 44 15.97 -20.24 9.24
CA GLY A 44 17.20 -20.12 8.46
C GLY A 44 17.03 -19.34 7.14
N TYR A 45 15.81 -18.89 6.82
CA TYR A 45 15.54 -18.04 5.65
C TYR A 45 15.60 -16.56 6.05
N LEU A 46 16.10 -15.72 5.14
CA LEU A 46 16.27 -14.28 5.39
C LEU A 46 15.04 -13.45 5.04
N PHE A 47 14.18 -13.98 4.19
CA PHE A 47 12.95 -13.34 3.70
C PHE A 47 11.89 -14.39 3.34
N ILE A 48 10.64 -13.92 3.12
CA ILE A 48 9.53 -14.74 2.61
C ILE A 48 9.14 -14.20 1.24
N SER A 49 9.14 -15.08 0.24
CA SER A 49 8.69 -14.78 -1.11
C SER A 49 7.84 -15.93 -1.67
N TYR A 50 7.20 -15.72 -2.81
CA TYR A 50 6.48 -16.78 -3.53
C TYR A 50 7.40 -17.94 -3.95
N ASN A 51 8.70 -17.67 -4.17
CA ASN A 51 9.69 -18.69 -4.57
C ASN A 51 10.10 -19.63 -3.43
N ASN A 52 10.09 -19.15 -2.17
CA ASN A 52 10.62 -19.93 -1.04
C ASN A 52 9.55 -20.37 -0.01
N ILE A 53 8.31 -19.90 -0.12
CA ILE A 53 7.26 -20.20 0.87
C ILE A 53 7.00 -21.71 1.03
N PHE A 54 7.00 -22.48 -0.07
CA PHE A 54 6.82 -23.93 -0.01
C PHE A 54 8.02 -24.62 0.63
N SER A 55 9.25 -24.14 0.37
CA SER A 55 10.47 -24.64 1.00
C SER A 55 10.47 -24.35 2.51
N ILE A 56 10.01 -23.17 2.94
CA ILE A 56 9.86 -22.83 4.36
C ILE A 56 8.84 -23.78 5.02
N ILE A 57 7.68 -24.00 4.40
CA ILE A 57 6.66 -24.92 4.93
C ILE A 57 7.22 -26.34 5.08
N LYS A 58 7.98 -26.81 4.09
CA LYS A 58 8.57 -28.15 4.10
C LYS A 58 9.69 -28.30 5.13
N ASN A 59 10.60 -27.32 5.21
CA ASN A 59 11.83 -27.44 5.99
C ASN A 59 11.68 -26.92 7.42
N ALA A 60 10.68 -26.06 7.70
CA ALA A 60 10.41 -25.50 9.01
C ALA A 60 8.90 -25.58 9.38
N PRO A 61 8.31 -26.79 9.48
CA PRO A 61 6.85 -26.95 9.64
C PRO A 61 6.34 -26.39 10.96
N ILE A 62 7.11 -26.46 12.05
CA ILE A 62 6.73 -25.90 13.36
C ILE A 62 6.65 -24.38 13.28
N VAL A 63 7.61 -23.75 12.63
CA VAL A 63 7.61 -22.29 12.47
C VAL A 63 6.49 -21.86 11.53
N SER A 64 6.24 -22.63 10.48
CA SER A 64 5.11 -22.40 9.56
C SER A 64 3.77 -22.46 10.30
N LEU A 65 3.61 -23.40 11.26
CA LEU A 65 2.46 -23.42 12.17
C LEU A 65 2.40 -22.15 13.03
N GLY A 66 3.55 -21.64 13.49
CA GLY A 66 3.65 -20.35 14.18
C GLY A 66 3.10 -19.18 13.36
N PHE A 67 3.41 -19.11 12.05
CA PHE A 67 2.83 -18.11 11.15
C PHE A 67 1.31 -18.29 10.97
N VAL A 68 0.82 -19.53 10.88
CA VAL A 68 -0.62 -19.79 10.81
C VAL A 68 -1.33 -19.32 12.10
N VAL A 69 -0.73 -19.58 13.26
CA VAL A 69 -1.25 -19.08 14.55
C VAL A 69 -1.22 -17.55 14.59
N LEU A 70 -0.16 -16.92 14.12
CA LEU A 70 -0.05 -15.46 14.07
C LEU A 70 -1.13 -14.85 13.16
N ILE A 71 -1.40 -15.44 12.00
CA ILE A 71 -2.51 -15.04 11.11
C ILE A 71 -3.85 -15.19 11.84
N ALA A 72 -4.08 -16.30 12.53
CA ALA A 72 -5.31 -16.52 13.30
C ALA A 72 -5.49 -15.46 14.41
N ILE A 73 -4.41 -15.10 15.13
CA ILE A 73 -4.46 -14.03 16.13
C ILE A 73 -4.78 -12.67 15.47
N ASN A 74 -4.20 -12.35 14.31
CA ASN A 74 -4.53 -11.12 13.57
C ASN A 74 -6.00 -11.08 13.16
N LEU A 75 -6.57 -12.20 12.71
CA LEU A 75 -8.00 -12.30 12.42
C LEU A 75 -8.86 -12.09 13.68
N LEU A 76 -8.43 -12.61 14.84
CA LEU A 76 -9.11 -12.38 16.12
C LEU A 76 -9.02 -10.90 16.56
N VAL A 77 -7.88 -10.24 16.37
CA VAL A 77 -7.73 -8.80 16.64
C VAL A 77 -8.66 -7.98 15.73
N ALA A 78 -8.67 -8.26 14.44
CA ALA A 78 -9.59 -7.60 13.49
C ALA A 78 -11.06 -7.83 13.87
N TYR A 79 -11.41 -9.05 14.28
CA TYR A 79 -12.74 -9.39 14.74
C TYR A 79 -13.12 -8.62 16.01
N PHE A 80 -12.17 -8.47 16.94
CA PHE A 80 -12.35 -7.69 18.15
C PHE A 80 -12.56 -6.20 17.84
N GLN A 81 -11.78 -5.63 16.91
CA GLN A 81 -11.99 -4.26 16.41
C GLN A 81 -13.42 -4.06 15.89
N LEU A 82 -13.87 -4.96 15.00
CA LEU A 82 -15.23 -4.92 14.46
C LEU A 82 -16.29 -5.00 15.56
N SER A 83 -16.10 -5.89 16.53
CA SER A 83 -17.05 -6.03 17.64
C SER A 83 -17.17 -4.76 18.48
N ILE A 84 -16.03 -4.09 18.78
CA ILE A 84 -16.02 -2.82 19.51
C ILE A 84 -16.75 -1.73 18.70
N LEU A 85 -16.51 -1.63 17.39
CA LEU A 85 -17.15 -0.62 16.54
C LEU A 85 -18.66 -0.82 16.47
N PHE A 86 -19.13 -2.04 16.21
CA PHE A 86 -20.56 -2.33 16.10
C PHE A 86 -21.28 -2.21 17.46
N ILE A 87 -20.72 -2.78 18.53
CA ILE A 87 -21.31 -2.69 19.87
C ILE A 87 -21.27 -1.25 20.36
N GLY A 88 -20.16 -0.54 20.12
CA GLY A 88 -20.04 0.87 20.46
C GLY A 88 -21.06 1.73 19.74
N ALA A 89 -21.23 1.58 18.42
CA ALA A 89 -22.25 2.29 17.65
C ALA A 89 -23.66 2.02 18.17
N ARG A 90 -23.97 0.76 18.48
CA ARG A 90 -25.27 0.38 19.05
C ARG A 90 -25.52 1.05 20.40
N HIS A 91 -24.54 1.08 21.30
CA HIS A 91 -24.69 1.75 22.60
C HIS A 91 -24.90 3.27 22.51
N LEU A 92 -24.52 3.91 21.40
CA LEU A 92 -24.84 5.30 21.15
C LEU A 92 -26.29 5.50 20.72
N LEU A 93 -26.98 4.46 20.25
CA LEU A 93 -28.42 4.52 19.90
C LEU A 93 -29.35 4.44 21.14
N TYR A 94 -28.84 3.91 22.26
CA TYR A 94 -29.66 3.74 23.48
C TYR A 94 -29.59 4.95 24.42
N HIS A 95 -30.70 5.21 25.12
CA HIS A 95 -30.94 6.35 26.06
C HIS A 95 -30.14 6.28 27.37
N GLU A 96 -29.08 5.54 27.49
CA GLU A 96 -28.38 5.38 28.75
C GLU A 96 -27.41 6.54 29.05
N LYS A 97 -27.67 7.26 30.16
CA LYS A 97 -26.77 8.28 30.71
C LYS A 97 -25.49 7.61 31.22
N ARG A 98 -24.42 7.61 30.42
CA ARG A 98 -23.14 7.02 30.82
C ARG A 98 -22.01 8.02 30.63
N THR A 99 -21.10 8.04 31.60
CA THR A 99 -19.80 8.69 31.42
C THR A 99 -19.00 7.96 30.34
N LEU A 100 -17.95 8.62 29.82
CA LEU A 100 -17.05 8.01 28.84
C LEU A 100 -16.45 6.68 29.35
N ILE A 101 -16.05 6.66 30.64
CA ILE A 101 -15.45 5.45 31.27
C ILE A 101 -16.47 4.30 31.36
N GLU A 102 -17.70 4.58 31.79
CA GLU A 102 -18.77 3.58 31.87
C GLU A 102 -19.14 3.04 30.49
N TYR A 103 -19.23 3.93 29.50
CA TYR A 103 -19.46 3.55 28.11
C TYR A 103 -18.34 2.63 27.59
N SER A 104 -17.08 3.04 27.71
CA SER A 104 -15.93 2.28 27.23
C SER A 104 -15.80 0.92 27.93
N ARG A 105 -15.97 0.89 29.26
CA ARG A 105 -15.96 -0.34 30.03
C ARG A 105 -17.07 -1.32 29.61
N LYS A 106 -18.26 -0.82 29.30
CA LYS A 106 -19.38 -1.65 28.84
C LYS A 106 -19.11 -2.20 27.44
N VAL A 107 -18.73 -1.33 26.49
CA VAL A 107 -18.39 -1.75 25.13
C VAL A 107 -17.28 -2.81 25.13
N PHE A 108 -16.21 -2.57 25.86
CA PHE A 108 -15.09 -3.53 25.97
C PHE A 108 -15.52 -4.87 26.57
N ARG A 109 -16.30 -4.85 27.67
CA ARG A 109 -16.78 -6.07 28.32
C ARG A 109 -17.73 -6.88 27.44
N GLU A 110 -18.63 -6.22 26.71
CA GLU A 110 -19.54 -6.89 25.79
C GLU A 110 -18.81 -7.43 24.56
N SER A 111 -17.81 -6.70 24.04
CA SER A 111 -16.96 -7.17 22.95
C SER A 111 -16.15 -8.42 23.36
N LEU A 112 -15.57 -8.43 24.56
CA LEU A 112 -14.92 -9.64 25.09
C LEU A 112 -15.90 -10.80 25.28
N ALA A 113 -17.10 -10.53 25.78
CA ALA A 113 -18.14 -11.55 25.93
C ALA A 113 -18.58 -12.12 24.57
N PHE A 114 -18.59 -11.29 23.54
CA PHE A 114 -18.85 -11.69 22.16
C PHE A 114 -17.73 -12.58 21.62
N MET A 115 -16.47 -12.20 21.84
CA MET A 115 -15.29 -13.01 21.45
C MET A 115 -15.31 -14.40 22.10
N LYS A 116 -15.68 -14.52 23.39
CA LYS A 116 -15.80 -15.81 24.08
C LYS A 116 -16.86 -16.75 23.48
N LYS A 117 -17.84 -16.22 22.74
CA LYS A 117 -18.92 -16.96 22.07
C LYS A 117 -18.73 -17.08 20.57
N LEU A 118 -17.52 -16.76 20.09
CA LEU A 118 -17.17 -16.89 18.69
C LEU A 118 -17.12 -18.37 18.31
N THR A 119 -17.89 -18.73 17.29
CA THR A 119 -17.83 -20.06 16.66
C THR A 119 -17.14 -19.93 15.30
N ILE A 120 -16.58 -21.02 14.80
CA ILE A 120 -15.92 -21.03 13.48
C ILE A 120 -16.86 -20.53 12.40
N SER A 121 -18.14 -20.92 12.42
CA SER A 121 -19.14 -20.46 11.44
C SER A 121 -19.38 -18.95 11.50
N LYS A 122 -19.41 -18.36 12.70
CA LYS A 122 -19.54 -16.90 12.87
C LYS A 122 -18.29 -16.17 12.39
N ALA A 123 -17.11 -16.68 12.75
CA ALA A 123 -15.85 -16.12 12.31
C ALA A 123 -15.75 -16.12 10.77
N LEU A 124 -16.06 -17.26 10.15
CA LEU A 124 -16.04 -17.40 8.69
C LEU A 124 -17.07 -16.48 8.01
N PHE A 125 -18.30 -16.41 8.53
CA PHE A 125 -19.33 -15.52 7.98
C PHE A 125 -18.87 -14.06 7.99
N ILE A 126 -18.38 -13.59 9.14
CA ILE A 126 -17.93 -12.19 9.28
C ILE A 126 -16.70 -11.92 8.42
N PHE A 127 -15.76 -12.86 8.38
CA PHE A 127 -14.60 -12.75 7.49
C PHE A 127 -15.01 -12.61 6.01
N LEU A 128 -15.87 -13.49 5.52
CA LEU A 128 -16.36 -13.44 4.14
C LEU A 128 -17.17 -12.17 3.85
N PHE A 129 -18.02 -11.76 4.80
CA PHE A 129 -18.80 -10.53 4.66
C PHE A 129 -17.92 -9.28 4.62
N VAL A 130 -16.91 -9.21 5.50
CA VAL A 130 -15.94 -8.11 5.51
C VAL A 130 -15.06 -8.15 4.25
N ALA A 131 -14.63 -9.33 3.80
CA ALA A 131 -13.86 -9.48 2.57
C ALA A 131 -14.64 -9.02 1.33
N MET A 132 -15.93 -9.30 1.24
CA MET A 132 -16.80 -8.80 0.16
C MET A 132 -16.98 -7.28 0.20
N LEU A 133 -17.06 -6.71 1.41
CA LEU A 133 -17.16 -5.26 1.59
C LEU A 133 -15.81 -4.56 1.54
N PHE A 134 -14.70 -5.29 1.61
CA PHE A 134 -13.37 -4.72 1.76
C PHE A 134 -13.01 -3.68 0.70
N PRO A 135 -13.31 -3.87 -0.60
CA PRO A 135 -13.07 -2.82 -1.60
C PRO A 135 -13.74 -1.49 -1.26
N PHE A 136 -14.88 -1.54 -0.54
CA PHE A 136 -15.68 -0.37 -0.17
C PHE A 136 -15.33 0.20 1.22
N ILE A 137 -14.79 -0.62 2.12
CA ILE A 137 -14.59 -0.25 3.53
C ILE A 137 -13.12 -0.33 4.00
N ARG A 138 -12.17 -0.65 3.10
CA ARG A 138 -10.75 -0.81 3.45
C ARG A 138 -10.15 0.40 4.17
N LYS A 139 -10.65 1.60 3.88
CA LYS A 139 -10.20 2.84 4.53
C LYS A 139 -10.84 3.08 5.90
N ILE A 140 -11.98 2.44 6.16
CA ILE A 140 -12.67 2.49 7.46
C ILE A 140 -12.06 1.49 8.43
N PHE A 141 -11.68 0.31 7.94
CA PHE A 141 -11.16 -0.79 8.75
C PHE A 141 -9.71 -1.08 8.35
N LYS A 142 -8.77 -0.58 9.12
CA LYS A 142 -7.35 -0.92 8.96
C LYS A 142 -7.09 -2.34 9.47
N ILE A 143 -7.44 -3.34 8.68
CA ILE A 143 -7.09 -4.73 8.96
C ILE A 143 -5.76 -5.00 8.27
N TYR A 144 -4.68 -5.17 9.04
CA TYR A 144 -3.30 -5.25 8.56
C TYR A 144 -3.12 -6.13 7.33
N TYR A 145 -3.57 -7.40 7.39
CA TYR A 145 -3.39 -8.31 6.26
C TYR A 145 -4.29 -7.99 5.06
N PHE A 146 -5.48 -7.45 5.28
CA PHE A 146 -6.32 -7.03 4.15
C PHE A 146 -5.73 -5.81 3.44
N ASN A 147 -5.13 -4.88 4.18
CA ASN A 147 -4.45 -3.72 3.57
C ASN A 147 -3.18 -4.12 2.82
N LYS A 148 -2.57 -5.27 3.17
CA LYS A 148 -1.43 -5.86 2.44
C LYS A 148 -1.85 -6.65 1.20
N ILE A 149 -3.13 -7.01 1.04
CA ILE A 149 -3.65 -7.64 -0.19
C ILE A 149 -3.87 -6.52 -1.21
N VAL A 150 -2.79 -6.08 -1.82
CA VAL A 150 -2.81 -5.12 -2.94
C VAL A 150 -2.37 -5.89 -4.18
N ILE A 151 -3.11 -5.73 -5.27
CA ILE A 151 -2.64 -6.20 -6.58
C ILE A 151 -1.59 -5.18 -7.03
N PRO A 152 -0.31 -5.56 -7.19
CA PRO A 152 0.72 -4.64 -7.64
C PRO A 152 0.31 -3.93 -8.94
N GLU A 153 0.66 -2.66 -9.07
CA GLU A 153 0.21 -1.83 -10.20
C GLU A 153 0.69 -2.39 -11.55
N PHE A 154 1.90 -2.94 -11.62
CA PHE A 154 2.40 -3.54 -12.85
C PHE A 154 1.53 -4.70 -13.35
N ILE A 155 0.90 -5.47 -12.44
CA ILE A 155 -0.06 -6.53 -12.81
C ILE A 155 -1.34 -5.89 -13.34
N GLN A 156 -1.82 -4.81 -12.69
CA GLN A 156 -3.02 -4.10 -13.12
C GLN A 156 -2.81 -3.53 -14.52
N THR A 157 -1.75 -2.76 -14.74
CA THR A 157 -1.39 -2.17 -16.04
C THR A 157 -1.25 -3.24 -17.13
N TYR A 158 -0.55 -4.35 -16.84
CA TYR A 158 -0.44 -5.46 -17.80
C TYR A 158 -1.78 -6.07 -18.19
N MET A 159 -2.69 -6.21 -17.22
CA MET A 159 -4.02 -6.77 -17.46
C MET A 159 -4.92 -5.77 -18.21
N GLU A 160 -4.80 -4.49 -17.92
CA GLU A 160 -5.54 -3.41 -18.58
C GLU A 160 -5.16 -3.30 -20.06
N ASP A 161 -3.88 -3.29 -20.37
CA ASP A 161 -3.38 -3.15 -21.73
C ASP A 161 -3.72 -4.36 -22.62
N LYS A 162 -3.71 -5.57 -22.05
CA LYS A 162 -3.87 -6.80 -22.82
C LYS A 162 -5.29 -7.36 -22.85
N TYR A 163 -6.08 -7.10 -21.81
CA TYR A 163 -7.34 -7.80 -21.61
C TYR A 163 -8.47 -6.85 -21.22
N TRP A 164 -9.11 -6.19 -22.21
CA TRP A 164 -10.29 -5.35 -21.97
C TRP A 164 -11.40 -6.04 -21.16
N MET A 165 -11.50 -7.37 -21.24
CA MET A 165 -12.43 -8.19 -20.43
C MET A 165 -12.11 -8.13 -18.92
N TRP A 166 -10.89 -7.72 -18.54
CA TRP A 166 -10.50 -7.54 -17.14
C TRP A 166 -11.39 -6.51 -16.43
N TRP A 167 -11.62 -5.38 -17.08
CA TRP A 167 -12.53 -4.36 -16.56
C TRP A 167 -13.96 -4.87 -16.42
N VAL A 168 -14.46 -5.63 -17.39
CA VAL A 168 -15.79 -6.25 -17.32
C VAL A 168 -15.86 -7.24 -16.16
N ALA A 169 -14.82 -8.03 -15.94
CA ALA A 169 -14.75 -8.97 -14.82
C ALA A 169 -14.73 -8.24 -13.46
N ILE A 170 -13.91 -7.20 -13.30
CA ILE A 170 -13.84 -6.40 -12.06
C ILE A 170 -15.18 -5.72 -11.77
N ILE A 171 -15.78 -5.06 -12.76
CA ILE A 171 -17.08 -4.39 -12.60
C ILE A 171 -18.18 -5.42 -12.25
N SER A 172 -18.22 -6.55 -12.95
CA SER A 172 -19.21 -7.61 -12.69
C SER A 172 -19.04 -8.20 -11.28
N LEU A 173 -17.81 -8.44 -10.86
CA LEU A 173 -17.51 -8.94 -9.52
C LEU A 173 -17.87 -7.91 -8.43
N SER A 174 -17.57 -6.64 -8.67
CA SER A 174 -17.94 -5.53 -7.77
C SER A 174 -19.47 -5.40 -7.63
N LEU A 175 -20.20 -5.48 -8.72
CA LEU A 175 -21.66 -5.48 -8.72
C LEU A 175 -22.25 -6.69 -7.99
N LEU A 176 -21.65 -7.88 -8.19
CA LEU A 176 -22.03 -9.09 -7.46
C LEU A 176 -21.77 -8.94 -5.96
N PHE A 177 -20.60 -8.44 -5.57
CA PHE A 177 -20.28 -8.21 -4.17
C PHE A 177 -21.20 -7.17 -3.52
N PHE A 178 -21.51 -6.11 -4.23
CA PHE A 178 -22.51 -5.13 -3.78
C PHE A 178 -23.89 -5.77 -3.60
N TYR A 179 -24.35 -6.54 -4.60
CA TYR A 179 -25.62 -7.26 -4.52
C TYR A 179 -25.67 -8.20 -3.30
N VAL A 180 -24.67 -9.05 -3.13
CA VAL A 180 -24.58 -9.99 -2.00
C VAL A 180 -24.50 -9.24 -0.66
N SER A 181 -23.75 -8.15 -0.59
CA SER A 181 -23.62 -7.33 0.61
C SER A 181 -24.96 -6.74 1.06
N VAL A 182 -25.75 -6.19 0.14
CA VAL A 182 -27.11 -5.68 0.43
C VAL A 182 -28.02 -6.82 0.88
N ARG A 183 -27.92 -8.00 0.24
CA ARG A 183 -28.73 -9.18 0.59
C ARG A 183 -28.42 -9.72 1.98
N LEU A 184 -27.18 -9.60 2.45
CA LEU A 184 -26.71 -10.19 3.71
C LEU A 184 -26.56 -9.19 4.86
N MET A 185 -26.72 -7.88 4.64
CA MET A 185 -26.40 -6.87 5.65
C MET A 185 -27.23 -6.99 6.94
N PHE A 186 -28.49 -7.44 6.86
CA PHE A 186 -29.34 -7.62 8.04
C PHE A 186 -28.99 -8.88 8.85
N ALA A 187 -28.12 -9.76 8.34
CA ALA A 187 -27.59 -10.86 9.13
C ALA A 187 -26.60 -10.38 10.19
N LEU A 188 -25.87 -9.26 9.96
CA LEU A 188 -24.90 -8.72 10.90
C LEU A 188 -25.49 -8.46 12.30
N PRO A 189 -26.58 -7.65 12.47
CA PRO A 189 -27.14 -7.41 13.80
C PRO A 189 -27.65 -8.70 14.46
N LYS A 190 -28.17 -9.65 13.68
CA LYS A 190 -28.64 -10.94 14.22
C LYS A 190 -27.48 -11.77 14.80
N VAL A 191 -26.35 -11.81 14.10
CA VAL A 191 -25.14 -12.51 14.56
C VAL A 191 -24.50 -11.79 15.75
N PHE A 192 -24.38 -10.44 15.69
CA PHE A 192 -23.66 -9.64 16.69
C PHE A 192 -24.50 -9.38 17.97
N TYR A 193 -25.81 -9.13 17.84
CA TYR A 193 -26.63 -8.66 18.96
C TYR A 193 -27.60 -9.71 19.48
N GLU A 194 -28.19 -10.52 18.61
CA GLU A 194 -29.30 -11.41 18.96
C GLU A 194 -28.86 -12.86 19.19
N LYS A 195 -27.56 -13.16 19.05
CA LYS A 195 -26.99 -14.51 19.27
C LYS A 195 -27.59 -15.62 18.41
N MET A 196 -28.21 -15.26 17.27
CA MET A 196 -28.75 -16.24 16.34
C MET A 196 -27.64 -17.08 15.68
N SER A 197 -28.01 -18.24 15.16
CA SER A 197 -27.11 -19.00 14.29
C SER A 197 -26.82 -18.25 13.00
N VAL A 198 -25.67 -18.49 12.37
CA VAL A 198 -25.32 -17.87 11.09
C VAL A 198 -26.36 -18.21 10.02
N LYS A 199 -26.80 -19.49 9.98
CA LYS A 199 -27.80 -19.97 9.02
C LYS A 199 -29.11 -19.18 9.13
N ASP A 200 -29.65 -19.07 10.34
CA ASP A 200 -30.94 -18.38 10.56
C ASP A 200 -30.81 -16.88 10.32
N SER A 201 -29.66 -16.29 10.67
CA SER A 201 -29.36 -14.87 10.39
C SER A 201 -29.30 -14.57 8.89
N VAL A 202 -28.66 -15.44 8.12
CA VAL A 202 -28.58 -15.33 6.67
C VAL A 202 -29.96 -15.49 6.05
N LEU A 203 -30.72 -16.51 6.43
CA LEU A 203 -32.09 -16.74 5.93
C LEU A 203 -33.00 -15.54 6.22
N TYR A 204 -32.94 -15.01 7.46
CA TYR A 204 -33.67 -13.79 7.82
C TYR A 204 -33.33 -12.62 6.91
N SER A 205 -32.03 -12.38 6.66
CA SER A 205 -31.59 -11.28 5.81
C SER A 205 -32.05 -11.43 4.36
N LEU A 206 -31.93 -12.64 3.82
CA LEU A 206 -32.36 -12.95 2.45
C LEU A 206 -33.86 -12.77 2.27
N GLU A 207 -34.67 -13.21 3.25
CA GLU A 207 -36.13 -13.05 3.22
C GLU A 207 -36.51 -11.57 3.32
N LYS A 208 -35.96 -10.83 4.28
CA LYS A 208 -36.21 -9.40 4.48
C LYS A 208 -35.89 -8.57 3.25
N THR A 209 -34.83 -8.91 2.51
CA THR A 209 -34.39 -8.15 1.34
C THR A 209 -34.95 -8.63 0.01
N LYS A 210 -35.72 -9.75 -0.02
CA LYS A 210 -36.17 -10.42 -1.24
C LYS A 210 -36.93 -9.48 -2.18
N ASN A 211 -37.93 -8.76 -1.65
CA ASN A 211 -38.85 -7.92 -2.45
C ASN A 211 -38.47 -6.42 -2.38
N ASN A 212 -37.51 -6.05 -1.55
CA ASN A 212 -37.16 -4.65 -1.27
C ASN A 212 -35.70 -4.33 -1.50
N PHE A 213 -35.03 -5.07 -2.39
CA PHE A 213 -33.59 -4.89 -2.67
C PHE A 213 -33.23 -3.45 -3.00
N TRP A 214 -33.90 -2.85 -3.98
CA TRP A 214 -33.62 -1.48 -4.44
C TRP A 214 -33.92 -0.44 -3.38
N PHE A 215 -34.91 -0.64 -2.54
CA PHE A 215 -35.18 0.22 -1.40
C PHE A 215 -33.98 0.23 -0.43
N TYR A 216 -33.44 -0.94 -0.07
CA TYR A 216 -32.32 -1.05 0.84
C TYR A 216 -31.00 -0.58 0.20
N ALA A 217 -30.78 -0.89 -1.07
CA ALA A 217 -29.63 -0.41 -1.83
C ALA A 217 -29.60 1.13 -1.91
N TRP A 218 -30.76 1.74 -2.20
CA TRP A 218 -30.90 3.20 -2.24
C TRP A 218 -30.66 3.87 -0.88
N HIS A 219 -31.17 3.30 0.20
CA HIS A 219 -30.93 3.82 1.54
C HIS A 219 -29.47 3.72 1.94
N LEU A 220 -28.79 2.62 1.62
CA LEU A 220 -27.35 2.46 1.83
C LEU A 220 -26.58 3.51 1.01
N PHE A 221 -26.90 3.69 -0.25
CA PHE A 221 -26.32 4.73 -1.11
C PHE A 221 -26.51 6.13 -0.50
N LEU A 222 -27.71 6.47 -0.03
CA LEU A 222 -27.96 7.75 0.62
C LEU A 222 -27.16 7.94 1.93
N ILE A 223 -26.92 6.88 2.70
CA ILE A 223 -26.05 6.93 3.89
C ILE A 223 -24.62 7.27 3.45
N ILE A 224 -24.10 6.60 2.42
CA ILE A 224 -22.75 6.84 1.87
C ILE A 224 -22.64 8.28 1.36
N VAL A 225 -23.56 8.73 0.50
CA VAL A 225 -23.56 10.11 -0.04
C VAL A 225 -23.60 11.15 1.08
N LYS A 226 -24.48 10.98 2.07
CA LYS A 226 -24.57 11.91 3.20
C LYS A 226 -23.31 11.92 4.06
N THR A 227 -22.64 10.78 4.19
CA THR A 227 -21.37 10.67 4.91
C THR A 227 -20.27 11.44 4.18
N ASN A 228 -20.16 11.28 2.86
CA ASN A 228 -19.21 12.01 2.03
C ASN A 228 -19.48 13.52 2.08
N LEU A 229 -20.72 13.94 1.90
CA LEU A 229 -21.10 15.36 2.03
C LEU A 229 -20.76 15.92 3.41
N PHE A 230 -20.99 15.16 4.47
CA PHE A 230 -20.62 15.55 5.83
C PHE A 230 -19.12 15.76 6.02
N PHE A 231 -18.29 14.99 5.31
CA PHE A 231 -16.85 15.15 5.33
C PHE A 231 -16.37 16.28 4.41
N TYR A 232 -16.74 16.27 3.14
CA TYR A 232 -16.18 17.18 2.13
C TYR A 232 -16.68 18.63 2.24
N LEU A 233 -17.94 18.86 2.65
CA LEU A 233 -18.47 20.23 2.76
C LEU A 233 -17.68 21.13 3.71
N PRO A 234 -17.27 20.69 4.92
CA PRO A 234 -16.42 21.51 5.80
C PRO A 234 -15.01 21.74 5.28
N LEU A 235 -14.51 20.88 4.36
CA LEU A 235 -13.17 21.04 3.79
C LEU A 235 -13.09 22.26 2.86
N ILE A 236 -14.19 22.62 2.21
CA ILE A 236 -14.20 23.77 1.28
C ILE A 236 -13.68 25.05 1.95
N PRO A 237 -14.29 25.56 3.06
CA PRO A 237 -13.76 26.75 3.71
C PRO A 237 -12.37 26.55 4.32
N ILE A 238 -12.06 25.37 4.85
CA ILE A 238 -10.75 25.06 5.44
C ILE A 238 -9.66 25.20 4.39
N LEU A 239 -9.81 24.55 3.22
CA LEU A 239 -8.85 24.60 2.13
C LEU A 239 -8.81 25.97 1.45
N SER A 240 -9.96 26.67 1.34
CA SER A 240 -9.98 28.03 0.80
C SER A 240 -9.19 29.01 1.65
N ILE A 241 -9.30 28.93 2.96
CA ILE A 241 -8.52 29.78 3.88
C ILE A 241 -7.04 29.41 3.80
N GLN A 242 -6.70 28.12 3.74
CA GLN A 242 -5.32 27.67 3.58
C GLN A 242 -4.71 28.24 2.30
N PHE A 243 -5.37 28.11 1.16
CA PHE A 243 -4.94 28.62 -0.13
C PHE A 243 -4.64 30.12 -0.11
N ILE A 244 -5.48 30.92 0.56
CA ILE A 244 -5.25 32.35 0.73
C ILE A 244 -3.98 32.60 1.56
N VAL A 245 -3.76 31.83 2.64
CA VAL A 245 -2.60 32.02 3.50
C VAL A 245 -1.33 31.51 2.84
N ASP A 246 -1.37 30.41 2.06
CA ASP A 246 -0.24 29.91 1.26
C ASP A 246 0.30 30.99 0.32
N SER A 247 -0.59 31.82 -0.27
CA SER A 247 -0.19 32.90 -1.18
C SER A 247 0.35 34.17 -0.48
N ILE A 248 0.28 34.25 0.86
CA ILE A 248 0.69 35.45 1.61
C ILE A 248 2.00 35.21 2.38
N THR A 249 2.09 34.10 3.12
CA THR A 249 3.23 33.83 3.98
C THR A 249 3.43 32.31 4.17
N GLN A 250 4.69 31.87 4.21
CA GLN A 250 5.01 30.45 4.38
C GLN A 250 4.95 29.99 5.83
N LYS A 251 5.57 30.75 6.74
CA LYS A 251 5.71 30.32 8.15
C LYS A 251 4.38 30.20 8.87
N GLU A 252 3.51 31.18 8.67
CA GLU A 252 2.15 31.17 9.24
C GLU A 252 1.28 30.14 8.53
N SER A 253 1.55 29.89 7.25
CA SER A 253 0.84 28.90 6.46
C SER A 253 1.08 27.48 6.98
N LEU A 254 2.31 27.11 7.36
CA LEU A 254 2.60 25.83 7.98
C LEU A 254 1.80 25.63 9.28
N VAL A 255 1.80 26.64 10.17
CA VAL A 255 1.07 26.54 11.45
C VAL A 255 -0.43 26.34 11.19
N LEU A 256 -0.99 27.07 10.24
CA LEU A 256 -2.39 26.92 9.85
C LEU A 256 -2.64 25.54 9.23
N ALA A 257 -1.72 25.04 8.39
CA ALA A 257 -1.82 23.73 7.76
C ALA A 257 -1.83 22.58 8.79
N ILE A 258 -1.02 22.67 9.85
CA ILE A 258 -1.02 21.70 10.96
C ILE A 258 -2.38 21.70 11.67
N ILE A 259 -2.94 22.88 11.93
CA ILE A 259 -4.27 23.02 12.54
C ILE A 259 -5.33 22.44 11.60
N ASN A 260 -5.28 22.77 10.32
CA ASN A 260 -6.21 22.29 9.31
C ASN A 260 -6.11 20.76 9.14
N PHE A 261 -4.91 20.19 9.17
CA PHE A 261 -4.72 18.74 9.17
C PHE A 261 -5.44 18.08 10.36
N ALA A 262 -5.25 18.61 11.56
CA ALA A 262 -5.94 18.10 12.75
C ALA A 262 -7.47 18.25 12.65
N LEU A 263 -7.97 19.34 12.07
CA LEU A 263 -9.41 19.52 11.80
C LEU A 263 -9.93 18.50 10.78
N ILE A 264 -9.22 18.30 9.67
CA ILE A 264 -9.58 17.32 8.63
C ILE A 264 -9.66 15.91 9.23
N LYS A 265 -8.68 15.51 10.05
CA LYS A 265 -8.70 14.24 10.78
C LYS A 265 -9.89 14.12 11.72
N ASN A 266 -10.20 15.16 12.49
CA ASN A 266 -11.38 15.16 13.36
C ASN A 266 -12.68 15.00 12.53
N PHE A 267 -12.83 15.73 11.41
CA PHE A 267 -13.99 15.58 10.51
C PHE A 267 -14.05 14.18 9.90
N HIS A 268 -12.91 13.58 9.56
CA HIS A 268 -12.86 12.20 9.07
C HIS A 268 -13.46 11.22 10.10
N TYR A 269 -12.99 11.24 11.34
CA TYR A 269 -13.53 10.38 12.40
C TYR A 269 -14.99 10.66 12.72
N MET A 270 -15.42 11.93 12.65
CA MET A 270 -16.83 12.29 12.80
C MET A 270 -17.69 11.71 11.66
N ALA A 271 -17.20 11.73 10.43
CA ALA A 271 -17.90 11.18 9.28
C ALA A 271 -17.98 9.64 9.35
N LEU A 272 -16.90 8.97 9.72
CA LEU A 272 -16.91 7.52 9.98
C LEU A 272 -17.94 7.13 11.04
N THR A 273 -18.02 7.93 12.09
CA THR A 273 -19.02 7.73 13.14
C THR A 273 -20.43 7.95 12.65
N TYR A 274 -20.63 9.02 11.90
CA TYR A 274 -21.93 9.28 11.28
C TYR A 274 -22.37 8.09 10.44
N PHE A 275 -21.46 7.54 9.63
CA PHE A 275 -21.71 6.33 8.85
C PHE A 275 -22.12 5.14 9.74
N LEU A 276 -21.31 4.82 10.75
CA LEU A 276 -21.54 3.67 11.63
C LEU A 276 -22.86 3.77 12.39
N ILE A 277 -23.19 4.95 12.91
CA ILE A 277 -24.44 5.17 13.63
C ILE A 277 -25.63 5.07 12.68
N LYS A 278 -25.56 5.70 11.50
CA LYS A 278 -26.64 5.64 10.51
C LYS A 278 -26.83 4.24 9.96
N PHE A 279 -25.73 3.54 9.71
CA PHE A 279 -25.76 2.16 9.25
C PHE A 279 -26.33 1.22 10.34
N SER A 280 -25.88 1.37 11.60
CA SER A 280 -26.42 0.59 12.72
C SER A 280 -27.91 0.87 12.94
N SER A 281 -28.32 2.14 12.94
CA SER A 281 -29.74 2.55 13.02
C SER A 281 -30.58 1.96 11.89
N PHE A 282 -30.07 1.99 10.67
CA PHE A 282 -30.74 1.41 9.50
C PHE A 282 -30.90 -0.11 9.61
N LEU A 283 -29.88 -0.81 10.12
CA LEU A 283 -29.89 -2.26 10.28
C LEU A 283 -30.83 -2.73 11.41
N THR A 284 -30.87 -1.99 12.53
CA THR A 284 -31.66 -2.36 13.73
C THR A 284 -33.07 -1.79 13.72
N GLY A 285 -33.32 -0.72 12.97
CA GLY A 285 -34.56 0.08 13.03
C GLY A 285 -34.62 1.01 14.25
N GLU A 286 -33.53 1.11 15.04
CA GLU A 286 -33.47 1.95 16.24
C GLU A 286 -33.03 3.38 15.88
N GLU A 287 -33.65 4.41 16.44
CA GLU A 287 -33.26 5.81 16.21
C GLU A 287 -32.29 6.32 17.26
N LEU A 288 -31.34 7.15 16.83
CA LEU A 288 -30.43 7.84 17.74
C LEU A 288 -31.20 8.93 18.52
N ASP A 289 -31.18 8.84 19.83
CA ASP A 289 -31.78 9.88 20.70
C ASP A 289 -30.71 10.76 21.41
N ILE A 290 -31.18 11.91 21.91
CA ILE A 290 -30.32 12.87 22.62
C ILE A 290 -30.22 12.43 24.09
N MET A 291 -29.02 12.08 24.52
CA MET A 291 -28.76 11.83 25.95
C MET A 291 -28.63 13.15 26.71
N PRO A 292 -29.39 13.35 27.80
CA PRO A 292 -29.12 14.44 28.72
C PRO A 292 -27.78 14.22 29.41
N ARG A 293 -26.94 15.29 29.54
CA ARG A 293 -25.57 15.24 30.05
C ARG A 293 -25.45 15.73 31.49
N ARG A 294 -24.41 15.22 32.21
CA ARG A 294 -23.94 15.81 33.48
C ARG A 294 -22.84 16.83 33.17
N GLU A 295 -22.71 17.90 33.97
CA GLU A 295 -21.67 18.92 33.80
C GLU A 295 -20.25 18.37 33.80
N LYS A 296 -19.97 17.36 34.61
CA LYS A 296 -18.66 16.67 34.66
C LYS A 296 -18.25 16.02 33.34
N ASP A 297 -19.20 15.70 32.45
CA ASP A 297 -18.90 15.09 31.16
C ASP A 297 -18.29 16.11 30.15
N HIS A 298 -18.43 17.42 30.41
CA HIS A 298 -17.87 18.46 29.56
C HIS A 298 -16.33 18.50 29.64
N ILE A 299 -15.76 18.40 30.85
CA ILE A 299 -14.30 18.45 31.06
C ILE A 299 -13.63 17.27 30.34
N MET A 300 -14.18 16.06 30.53
CA MET A 300 -13.63 14.85 29.93
C MET A 300 -13.73 14.88 28.39
N ARG A 301 -14.81 15.43 27.85
CA ARG A 301 -14.96 15.63 26.40
C ARG A 301 -13.87 16.54 25.84
N TRP A 302 -13.69 17.72 26.46
CA TRP A 302 -12.63 18.62 26.03
C TRP A 302 -11.25 18.00 26.16
N GLY A 303 -11.00 17.25 27.24
CA GLY A 303 -9.75 16.50 27.40
C GLY A 303 -9.48 15.52 26.25
N VAL A 304 -10.46 14.70 25.89
CA VAL A 304 -10.33 13.76 24.75
C VAL A 304 -10.13 14.49 23.43
N MET A 305 -10.90 15.57 23.19
CA MET A 305 -10.76 16.36 21.96
C MET A 305 -9.39 17.03 21.86
N VAL A 306 -8.89 17.61 22.94
CA VAL A 306 -7.56 18.23 22.96
C VAL A 306 -6.48 17.18 22.74
N CYS A 307 -6.50 16.06 23.45
CA CYS A 307 -5.53 14.97 23.26
C CYS A 307 -5.54 14.44 21.82
N ALA A 308 -6.71 14.18 21.24
CA ALA A 308 -6.82 13.71 19.87
C ALA A 308 -6.33 14.75 18.86
N SER A 309 -6.71 16.03 19.03
CA SER A 309 -6.28 17.11 18.15
C SER A 309 -4.77 17.36 18.24
N THR A 310 -4.18 17.30 19.44
CA THR A 310 -2.72 17.40 19.63
C THR A 310 -2.00 16.25 18.91
N PHE A 311 -2.50 15.03 19.05
CA PHE A 311 -1.94 13.88 18.36
C PHE A 311 -2.02 14.06 16.84
N PHE A 312 -3.16 14.48 16.31
CA PHE A 312 -3.33 14.74 14.88
C PHE A 312 -2.48 15.93 14.40
N ALA A 313 -2.22 16.92 15.25
CA ALA A 313 -1.32 18.03 14.92
C ALA A 313 0.14 17.55 14.81
N ILE A 314 0.59 16.66 15.70
CA ILE A 314 1.92 16.03 15.61
C ILE A 314 2.03 15.18 14.32
N GLU A 315 1.02 14.38 14.03
CA GLU A 315 0.96 13.62 12.78
C GLU A 315 0.98 14.54 11.56
N GLY A 316 0.22 15.64 11.61
CA GLY A 316 0.19 16.68 10.58
C GLY A 316 1.54 17.36 10.39
N TYR A 317 2.23 17.72 11.47
CA TYR A 317 3.57 18.28 11.40
C TYR A 317 4.54 17.32 10.69
N ASN A 318 4.58 16.06 11.11
CA ASN A 318 5.43 15.05 10.50
C ASN A 318 5.09 14.82 9.01
N TYR A 319 3.83 14.92 8.64
CA TYR A 319 3.38 14.78 7.26
C TYR A 319 3.74 15.99 6.38
N LEU A 320 3.57 17.21 6.90
CA LEU A 320 3.77 18.47 6.16
C LEU A 320 5.24 18.86 6.08
N GLU A 321 6.01 18.61 7.13
CA GLU A 321 7.43 18.89 7.27
C GLU A 321 8.31 17.65 7.05
N ALA A 322 7.83 16.65 6.29
CA ALA A 322 8.64 15.47 5.99
C ALA A 322 10.02 15.93 5.45
N PRO A 323 11.12 15.75 6.20
CA PRO A 323 12.39 16.31 5.82
C PRO A 323 12.92 15.60 4.58
N VAL A 324 12.95 16.31 3.47
CA VAL A 324 13.68 15.85 2.29
C VAL A 324 15.16 16.19 2.52
N VAL A 325 15.81 15.36 3.30
CA VAL A 325 17.24 15.55 3.64
C VAL A 325 18.11 15.42 2.39
N ASN A 326 17.72 14.54 1.46
CA ASN A 326 18.37 14.38 0.17
C ASN A 326 17.31 14.05 -0.89
N PRO A 327 17.30 14.71 -2.04
CA PRO A 327 16.40 14.35 -3.13
C PRO A 327 16.69 12.90 -3.59
N PRO A 328 15.65 12.12 -3.91
CA PRO A 328 15.84 10.76 -4.43
C PRO A 328 16.54 10.79 -5.78
N LEU A 329 17.32 9.76 -6.08
CA LEU A 329 17.89 9.57 -7.41
C LEU A 329 16.77 9.37 -8.44
N VAL A 330 16.90 10.00 -9.60
CA VAL A 330 15.99 9.84 -10.72
C VAL A 330 16.54 8.77 -11.66
N ILE A 331 15.83 7.64 -11.75
CA ILE A 331 16.31 6.44 -12.45
C ILE A 331 15.37 6.14 -13.63
N SER A 332 15.92 6.09 -14.84
CA SER A 332 15.14 5.69 -16.02
C SER A 332 14.91 4.18 -16.00
N HIS A 333 13.67 3.75 -16.20
CA HIS A 333 13.29 2.34 -16.29
C HIS A 333 13.58 1.78 -17.68
N ARG A 334 14.33 0.67 -17.78
CA ARG A 334 14.71 -0.03 -19.02
C ARG A 334 15.35 0.86 -20.10
N GLY A 335 15.96 1.96 -19.69
CA GLY A 335 16.62 2.90 -20.61
C GLY A 335 15.71 3.72 -21.48
N VAL A 336 14.41 3.82 -21.18
CA VAL A 336 13.44 4.62 -21.97
C VAL A 336 12.80 5.72 -21.11
N SER A 337 12.31 6.75 -21.78
CA SER A 337 11.51 7.81 -21.16
C SER A 337 10.43 8.27 -22.13
N ASN A 338 9.16 8.20 -21.70
CA ASN A 338 7.98 8.56 -22.52
C ASN A 338 7.95 7.86 -23.89
N GLY A 339 8.35 6.58 -23.95
CA GLY A 339 8.32 5.80 -25.18
C GLY A 339 9.28 6.32 -26.27
N ASN A 340 10.43 6.90 -25.90
CA ASN A 340 11.41 7.49 -26.82
C ASN A 340 12.22 6.46 -27.64
N GLY A 341 11.99 5.16 -27.44
CA GLY A 341 12.69 4.07 -28.14
C GLY A 341 12.18 2.70 -27.75
N VAL A 342 12.91 1.67 -28.16
CA VAL A 342 12.72 0.29 -27.70
C VAL A 342 13.48 0.10 -26.40
N GLN A 343 12.84 -0.52 -25.40
CA GLN A 343 13.47 -0.80 -24.10
C GLN A 343 14.79 -1.58 -24.23
N ASN A 344 15.73 -1.36 -23.32
CA ASN A 344 16.99 -2.12 -23.24
C ASN A 344 17.84 -2.07 -24.54
N THR A 345 17.87 -0.94 -25.25
CA THR A 345 18.65 -0.76 -26.47
C THR A 345 19.61 0.41 -26.40
N ILE A 346 20.70 0.34 -27.18
CA ILE A 346 21.69 1.44 -27.25
C ILE A 346 21.02 2.72 -27.78
N GLN A 347 20.08 2.58 -28.71
CA GLN A 347 19.37 3.72 -29.29
C GLN A 347 18.55 4.47 -28.22
N SER A 348 17.86 3.76 -27.33
CA SER A 348 17.12 4.38 -26.23
C SER A 348 18.06 4.92 -25.14
N LEU A 349 19.14 4.21 -24.82
CA LEU A 349 20.18 4.68 -23.90
C LEU A 349 20.71 6.07 -24.32
N GLU A 350 21.10 6.23 -25.59
CA GLU A 350 21.65 7.49 -26.13
C GLU A 350 20.68 8.65 -25.99
N LYS A 351 19.39 8.43 -26.30
CA LYS A 351 18.34 9.45 -26.17
C LYS A 351 18.06 9.77 -24.71
N THR A 352 18.01 8.75 -23.86
CA THR A 352 17.67 8.90 -22.44
C THR A 352 18.81 9.54 -21.66
N ALA A 353 20.07 9.23 -21.97
CA ALA A 353 21.25 9.86 -21.35
C ALA A 353 21.27 11.39 -21.56
N GLN A 354 20.71 11.91 -22.68
CA GLN A 354 20.57 13.35 -22.92
C GLN A 354 19.65 14.03 -21.89
N LEU A 355 18.72 13.28 -21.31
CA LEU A 355 17.83 13.75 -20.25
C LEU A 355 18.49 13.74 -18.87
N LYS A 356 19.75 13.26 -18.77
CA LYS A 356 20.60 13.26 -17.58
C LYS A 356 19.91 12.64 -16.35
N PRO A 357 19.43 11.37 -16.38
CA PRO A 357 19.05 10.67 -15.17
C PRO A 357 20.29 10.36 -14.33
N ASP A 358 20.10 10.16 -13.01
CA ASP A 358 21.19 9.74 -12.12
C ASP A 358 21.68 8.33 -12.45
N LEU A 359 20.73 7.44 -12.78
CA LEU A 359 20.99 6.07 -13.23
C LEU A 359 20.04 5.73 -14.39
N ILE A 360 20.48 4.83 -15.26
CA ILE A 360 19.61 4.13 -16.20
C ILE A 360 19.52 2.67 -15.74
N GLU A 361 18.32 2.25 -15.39
CA GLU A 361 18.03 0.86 -15.10
C GLU A 361 17.85 0.07 -16.40
N MET A 362 18.34 -1.17 -16.40
CA MET A 362 18.33 -2.05 -17.56
C MET A 362 18.50 -3.52 -17.16
N ASP A 363 18.01 -4.41 -18.03
CA ASP A 363 17.91 -5.84 -17.76
C ASP A 363 18.86 -6.66 -18.63
N ILE A 364 19.50 -7.66 -18.02
CA ILE A 364 20.34 -8.63 -18.75
C ILE A 364 19.92 -10.06 -18.48
N GLN A 365 20.13 -10.91 -19.49
CA GLN A 365 19.96 -12.36 -19.40
C GLN A 365 21.14 -13.07 -20.05
N GLU A 366 21.46 -14.29 -19.59
CA GLU A 366 22.46 -15.15 -20.23
C GLU A 366 21.93 -15.70 -21.54
N THR A 367 22.79 -15.87 -22.53
CA THR A 367 22.48 -16.49 -23.83
C THR A 367 22.90 -17.96 -23.85
N LYS A 368 22.55 -18.71 -24.90
CA LYS A 368 22.93 -20.12 -25.08
C LYS A 368 24.43 -20.36 -25.04
N ASP A 369 25.22 -19.41 -25.49
CA ASP A 369 26.70 -19.46 -25.55
C ASP A 369 27.36 -18.74 -24.36
N GLY A 370 26.64 -18.50 -23.26
CA GLY A 370 27.18 -17.93 -22.02
C GLY A 370 27.57 -16.46 -22.12
N GLN A 371 27.08 -15.73 -23.12
CA GLN A 371 27.22 -14.28 -23.23
C GLN A 371 26.02 -13.60 -22.56
N PHE A 372 26.00 -12.25 -22.51
CA PHE A 372 24.92 -11.50 -21.89
C PHE A 372 24.26 -10.57 -22.90
N VAL A 373 22.93 -10.59 -22.92
CA VAL A 373 22.10 -9.84 -23.84
C VAL A 373 21.12 -8.95 -23.08
N MET A 374 20.80 -7.81 -23.68
CA MET A 374 19.86 -6.85 -23.15
C MET A 374 18.41 -7.32 -23.38
N MET A 375 17.72 -7.80 -22.33
CA MET A 375 16.34 -8.30 -22.46
C MET A 375 15.66 -8.37 -21.09
N HIS A 376 14.46 -7.77 -20.98
CA HIS A 376 13.62 -7.88 -19.79
C HIS A 376 12.81 -9.17 -19.77
N ASP A 377 12.05 -9.46 -20.84
CA ASP A 377 11.09 -10.55 -20.87
C ASP A 377 11.78 -11.91 -20.93
N ALA A 378 11.17 -12.90 -20.30
CA ALA A 378 11.65 -14.29 -20.35
C ALA A 378 11.60 -14.91 -21.77
N ASN A 379 10.89 -14.27 -22.72
CA ASN A 379 10.84 -14.71 -24.10
C ASN A 379 10.73 -13.51 -25.06
N LEU A 380 11.07 -13.74 -26.32
CA LEU A 380 11.12 -12.72 -27.38
C LEU A 380 9.73 -12.40 -27.99
N ARG A 381 8.65 -12.98 -27.47
CA ARG A 381 7.31 -12.84 -28.07
C ARG A 381 6.81 -11.40 -28.08
N GLY A 382 7.03 -10.66 -27.00
CA GLY A 382 6.55 -9.29 -26.84
C GLY A 382 7.18 -8.32 -27.85
N LEU A 383 8.49 -8.37 -27.98
CA LEU A 383 9.26 -7.43 -28.79
C LEU A 383 9.51 -7.90 -30.25
N ALA A 384 9.62 -9.22 -30.49
CA ALA A 384 9.98 -9.79 -31.78
C ALA A 384 8.95 -10.79 -32.37
N GLY A 385 7.85 -11.08 -31.65
CA GLY A 385 6.88 -12.08 -32.09
C GLY A 385 7.38 -13.53 -32.04
N LEU A 386 8.59 -13.80 -31.54
CA LEU A 386 9.25 -15.10 -31.52
C LEU A 386 9.02 -15.85 -30.21
N ASN A 387 8.57 -17.11 -30.28
CA ASN A 387 8.39 -17.94 -29.08
C ASN A 387 9.68 -18.67 -28.72
N LYS A 388 10.75 -17.93 -28.41
CA LYS A 388 12.05 -18.39 -27.93
C LYS A 388 12.50 -17.58 -26.73
N THR A 389 13.34 -18.18 -25.88
CA THR A 389 14.01 -17.48 -24.78
C THR A 389 15.42 -17.04 -25.20
N PRO A 390 16.05 -16.06 -24.55
CA PRO A 390 17.45 -15.71 -24.82
C PRO A 390 18.40 -16.90 -24.71
N GLN A 391 18.16 -17.81 -23.78
CA GLN A 391 18.95 -19.03 -23.54
C GLN A 391 18.81 -20.08 -24.66
N ASP A 392 17.86 -19.93 -25.56
CA ASP A 392 17.69 -20.84 -26.73
C ASP A 392 18.56 -20.43 -27.93
N LEU A 393 19.14 -19.23 -27.90
CA LEU A 393 19.87 -18.60 -29.00
C LEU A 393 21.26 -18.14 -28.57
N THR A 394 22.21 -18.12 -29.51
CA THR A 394 23.51 -17.50 -29.30
C THR A 394 23.39 -15.97 -29.36
N LEU A 395 24.38 -15.26 -28.82
CA LEU A 395 24.39 -13.80 -28.88
C LEU A 395 24.36 -13.30 -30.33
N GLU A 396 25.11 -13.92 -31.23
CA GLU A 396 25.13 -13.58 -32.66
C GLU A 396 23.74 -13.73 -33.29
N GLU A 397 23.01 -14.84 -33.00
CA GLU A 397 21.64 -15.04 -33.46
C GLU A 397 20.70 -13.99 -32.93
N LEU A 398 20.81 -13.64 -31.64
CA LEU A 398 19.96 -12.61 -30.99
C LEU A 398 20.18 -11.22 -31.60
N GLN A 399 21.41 -10.84 -31.89
CA GLN A 399 21.72 -9.53 -32.49
C GLN A 399 21.25 -9.36 -33.95
N GLN A 400 20.79 -10.46 -34.61
CA GLN A 400 20.15 -10.34 -35.93
C GLN A 400 18.64 -10.10 -35.84
N ILE A 401 18.03 -10.26 -34.67
CA ILE A 401 16.58 -10.14 -34.49
C ILE A 401 16.17 -8.66 -34.40
N ASP A 402 15.21 -8.28 -35.23
CA ASP A 402 14.56 -6.99 -35.13
C ASP A 402 13.51 -7.02 -34.01
N ILE A 403 13.52 -6.00 -33.17
CA ILE A 403 12.58 -5.77 -32.07
C ILE A 403 11.82 -4.47 -32.25
N HIS A 404 10.56 -4.48 -31.85
CA HIS A 404 9.62 -3.39 -32.08
C HIS A 404 8.92 -2.96 -30.80
N GLU A 405 8.94 -1.68 -30.50
CA GLU A 405 8.21 -1.09 -29.38
C GLU A 405 8.06 0.44 -29.60
N ASN A 406 6.97 1.03 -29.12
CA ASN A 406 6.71 2.47 -29.17
C ASN A 406 6.83 3.10 -30.59
N GLY A 407 6.61 2.30 -31.65
CA GLY A 407 6.76 2.75 -33.04
C GLY A 407 8.19 2.77 -33.55
N TYR A 408 9.15 2.31 -32.76
CA TYR A 408 10.56 2.17 -33.16
C TYR A 408 10.89 0.73 -33.50
N THR A 409 11.91 0.56 -34.33
CA THR A 409 12.48 -0.74 -34.71
C THR A 409 13.99 -0.66 -34.55
N THR A 410 14.57 -1.65 -33.91
CA THR A 410 16.03 -1.80 -33.73
C THR A 410 16.40 -3.27 -33.51
N LYS A 411 17.69 -3.55 -33.36
CA LYS A 411 18.18 -4.88 -33.05
C LYS A 411 18.45 -5.05 -31.56
N ILE A 412 18.39 -6.30 -31.09
CA ILE A 412 18.78 -6.66 -29.72
C ILE A 412 20.26 -6.31 -29.52
N SER A 413 20.58 -5.64 -28.42
CA SER A 413 21.94 -5.24 -28.08
C SER A 413 22.63 -6.27 -27.19
N SER A 414 23.96 -6.46 -27.35
CA SER A 414 24.77 -7.17 -26.36
C SER A 414 24.94 -6.30 -25.11
N PHE A 415 25.18 -6.94 -23.96
CA PHE A 415 25.52 -6.19 -22.74
C PHE A 415 26.91 -5.52 -22.84
N ASP A 416 27.86 -6.15 -23.54
CA ASP A 416 29.19 -5.55 -23.78
C ASP A 416 29.07 -4.22 -24.51
N ASP A 417 28.32 -4.15 -25.61
CA ASP A 417 28.16 -2.93 -26.41
C ASP A 417 27.39 -1.86 -25.61
N TYR A 418 26.34 -2.27 -24.89
CA TYR A 418 25.54 -1.35 -24.07
C TYR A 418 26.35 -0.75 -22.93
N LEU A 419 27.09 -1.58 -22.19
CA LEU A 419 27.95 -1.13 -21.09
C LEU A 419 29.07 -0.19 -21.58
N ASN A 420 29.72 -0.55 -22.70
CA ASN A 420 30.75 0.31 -23.29
C ASN A 420 30.15 1.66 -23.71
N ARG A 421 28.98 1.65 -24.35
CA ARG A 421 28.31 2.89 -24.76
C ARG A 421 27.87 3.74 -23.57
N ALA A 422 27.36 3.15 -22.51
CA ALA A 422 27.02 3.86 -21.28
C ALA A 422 28.27 4.53 -20.66
N ASN A 423 29.40 3.82 -20.65
CA ASN A 423 30.68 4.37 -20.16
C ASN A 423 31.18 5.55 -21.00
N GLU A 424 31.10 5.46 -22.33
CA GLU A 424 31.43 6.58 -23.24
C GLU A 424 30.57 7.82 -22.96
N LEU A 425 29.29 7.60 -22.65
CA LEU A 425 28.35 8.68 -22.30
C LEU A 425 28.48 9.15 -20.84
N HIS A 426 29.36 8.56 -20.05
CA HIS A 426 29.49 8.78 -18.60
C HIS A 426 28.16 8.55 -17.84
N GLN A 427 27.29 7.68 -18.37
CA GLN A 427 26.01 7.35 -17.80
C GLN A 427 26.12 6.14 -16.86
N LYS A 428 25.79 6.34 -15.59
CA LYS A 428 25.74 5.23 -14.62
C LYS A 428 24.51 4.36 -14.86
N LEU A 429 24.66 3.07 -14.60
CA LEU A 429 23.62 2.04 -14.78
C LEU A 429 23.18 1.44 -13.43
N LEU A 430 21.93 1.01 -13.38
CA LEU A 430 21.39 0.05 -12.42
C LEU A 430 21.10 -1.24 -13.19
N ILE A 431 21.96 -2.23 -13.04
CA ILE A 431 21.98 -3.45 -13.87
C ILE A 431 21.13 -4.52 -13.18
N GLU A 432 19.97 -4.86 -13.77
CA GLU A 432 19.17 -5.98 -13.29
C GLU A 432 19.66 -7.29 -13.89
N ILE A 433 20.09 -8.20 -13.03
CA ILE A 433 20.46 -9.57 -13.44
C ILE A 433 19.21 -10.44 -13.27
N LYS A 434 18.65 -10.86 -14.41
CA LYS A 434 17.55 -11.81 -14.46
C LYS A 434 18.09 -13.23 -14.52
N THR A 435 17.50 -14.10 -13.72
CA THR A 435 17.87 -15.52 -13.67
C THR A 435 16.76 -16.40 -14.25
N SER A 436 17.17 -17.50 -14.83
CA SER A 436 16.32 -18.52 -15.42
C SER A 436 16.80 -19.92 -15.01
N HIS A 437 15.90 -20.89 -14.99
CA HIS A 437 16.28 -22.29 -14.80
C HIS A 437 17.11 -22.89 -15.97
N LYS A 438 17.25 -22.13 -17.08
CA LYS A 438 18.06 -22.50 -18.25
C LYS A 438 19.46 -21.93 -18.20
N ASP A 439 19.75 -21.02 -17.26
CA ASP A 439 21.08 -20.41 -17.16
C ASP A 439 22.14 -21.41 -16.75
N SER A 440 23.37 -21.13 -17.12
CA SER A 440 24.50 -21.96 -16.72
C SER A 440 24.74 -21.89 -15.21
N PRO A 441 25.15 -23.00 -14.56
CA PRO A 441 25.46 -22.97 -13.13
C PRO A 441 26.53 -21.96 -12.75
N GLN A 442 27.41 -21.58 -13.70
CA GLN A 442 28.50 -20.63 -13.53
C GLN A 442 28.19 -19.23 -14.02
N MET A 443 26.94 -18.91 -14.40
CA MET A 443 26.54 -17.63 -14.99
C MET A 443 27.08 -16.44 -14.18
N MET A 444 26.86 -16.43 -12.86
CA MET A 444 27.29 -15.32 -12.02
C MET A 444 28.81 -15.25 -11.85
N ASP A 445 29.50 -16.37 -11.81
CA ASP A 445 30.95 -16.38 -11.70
C ASP A 445 31.56 -15.79 -12.98
N HIS A 446 31.09 -16.20 -14.17
CA HIS A 446 31.49 -15.62 -15.47
C HIS A 446 31.15 -14.12 -15.56
N PHE A 447 29.96 -13.73 -15.10
CA PHE A 447 29.55 -12.33 -15.11
C PHE A 447 30.50 -11.46 -14.25
N LEU A 448 30.75 -11.88 -13.03
CA LEU A 448 31.59 -11.12 -12.10
C LEU A 448 33.05 -11.06 -12.56
N GLU A 449 33.63 -12.16 -13.04
CA GLU A 449 34.99 -12.17 -13.59
C GLU A 449 35.12 -11.19 -14.78
N LYS A 450 34.12 -11.12 -15.64
CA LYS A 450 34.19 -10.26 -16.83
C LYS A 450 33.87 -8.79 -16.57
N TYR A 451 32.93 -8.48 -15.68
CA TYR A 451 32.35 -7.14 -15.57
C TYR A 451 32.56 -6.42 -14.21
N ALA A 452 32.84 -7.14 -13.12
CA ALA A 452 32.85 -6.53 -11.78
C ALA A 452 33.83 -5.33 -11.67
N ALA A 453 35.02 -5.44 -12.27
CA ALA A 453 35.98 -4.34 -12.26
C ALA A 453 35.45 -3.09 -12.98
N LYS A 454 34.83 -3.25 -14.14
CA LYS A 454 34.21 -2.14 -14.89
C LYS A 454 33.04 -1.54 -14.11
N ILE A 455 32.15 -2.37 -13.55
CA ILE A 455 31.00 -1.94 -12.74
C ILE A 455 31.47 -1.05 -11.58
N LYS A 456 32.50 -1.49 -10.86
CA LYS A 456 33.06 -0.74 -9.72
C LYS A 456 33.71 0.58 -10.16
N VAL A 457 34.56 0.54 -11.19
CA VAL A 457 35.33 1.72 -11.67
C VAL A 457 34.38 2.83 -12.18
N TYR A 458 33.33 2.47 -12.92
CA TYR A 458 32.37 3.45 -13.46
C TYR A 458 31.22 3.78 -12.50
N GLY A 459 31.18 3.15 -11.31
CA GLY A 459 30.17 3.41 -10.29
C GLY A 459 28.77 2.96 -10.68
N HIS A 460 28.67 1.89 -11.47
CA HIS A 460 27.40 1.23 -11.73
C HIS A 460 26.89 0.49 -10.50
N GLN A 461 25.61 0.22 -10.47
CA GLN A 461 24.94 -0.51 -9.40
C GLN A 461 24.24 -1.73 -9.99
N MET A 462 23.94 -2.71 -9.15
CA MET A 462 23.28 -3.94 -9.58
C MET A 462 21.99 -4.17 -8.79
N GLN A 463 21.08 -4.93 -9.38
CA GLN A 463 19.88 -5.43 -8.70
C GLN A 463 19.47 -6.81 -9.21
N SER A 464 18.74 -7.57 -8.41
CA SER A 464 18.15 -8.85 -8.83
C SER A 464 16.96 -9.25 -7.96
N LEU A 465 16.01 -9.97 -8.54
CA LEU A 465 14.95 -10.72 -7.86
C LEU A 465 15.48 -12.00 -7.19
N ASP A 466 16.61 -12.51 -7.67
CA ASP A 466 17.24 -13.72 -7.13
C ASP A 466 18.24 -13.36 -6.04
N TYR A 467 17.95 -13.77 -4.81
CA TYR A 467 18.83 -13.48 -3.68
C TYR A 467 20.19 -14.20 -3.81
N HIS A 468 20.29 -15.30 -4.55
CA HIS A 468 21.58 -15.95 -4.81
C HIS A 468 22.53 -15.04 -5.58
N VAL A 469 22.02 -14.24 -6.51
CA VAL A 469 22.80 -13.20 -7.20
C VAL A 469 23.35 -12.18 -6.19
N VAL A 470 22.48 -11.72 -5.26
CA VAL A 470 22.88 -10.79 -4.20
C VAL A 470 24.01 -11.38 -3.34
N GLU A 471 23.89 -12.64 -2.94
CA GLU A 471 24.93 -13.33 -2.15
C GLU A 471 26.25 -13.46 -2.94
N LYS A 472 26.18 -13.85 -4.20
CA LYS A 472 27.38 -13.97 -5.05
C LYS A 472 28.11 -12.64 -5.20
N VAL A 473 27.39 -11.55 -5.48
CA VAL A 473 28.00 -10.20 -5.60
C VAL A 473 28.60 -9.76 -4.28
N THR A 474 27.90 -9.88 -3.16
CA THR A 474 28.38 -9.46 -1.84
C THR A 474 29.56 -10.29 -1.33
N GLN A 475 29.66 -11.57 -1.74
CA GLN A 475 30.81 -12.43 -1.44
C GLN A 475 32.02 -12.09 -2.32
N TYR A 476 31.78 -11.72 -3.58
CA TYR A 476 32.86 -11.38 -4.52
C TYR A 476 33.51 -10.03 -4.17
N ASP A 477 32.71 -8.98 -4.04
CA ASP A 477 33.16 -7.64 -3.64
C ASP A 477 32.05 -6.84 -2.96
N LYS A 478 32.21 -6.51 -1.69
CA LYS A 478 31.23 -5.77 -0.87
C LYS A 478 31.06 -4.31 -1.30
N ASP A 479 32.02 -3.76 -2.06
CA ASP A 479 31.97 -2.38 -2.53
C ASP A 479 31.11 -2.21 -3.78
N ILE A 480 30.68 -3.30 -4.44
CA ILE A 480 29.74 -3.25 -5.55
C ILE A 480 28.32 -3.13 -4.98
N PRO A 481 27.63 -2.00 -5.20
CA PRO A 481 26.27 -1.84 -4.70
C PRO A 481 25.31 -2.83 -5.38
N ILE A 482 24.64 -3.68 -4.59
CA ILE A 482 23.66 -4.65 -5.05
C ILE A 482 22.35 -4.49 -4.28
N TYR A 483 21.23 -4.36 -4.98
CA TYR A 483 19.89 -4.20 -4.43
C TYR A 483 19.07 -5.48 -4.62
N PHE A 484 18.34 -5.85 -3.58
CA PHE A 484 17.41 -6.97 -3.66
C PHE A 484 16.03 -6.49 -4.07
N ILE A 485 15.52 -6.98 -5.19
CA ILE A 485 14.20 -6.60 -5.70
C ILE A 485 13.12 -7.37 -4.93
N LEU A 486 12.21 -6.63 -4.31
CA LEU A 486 11.06 -7.16 -3.57
C LEU A 486 9.76 -6.62 -4.17
N PRO A 487 9.11 -7.32 -5.10
CA PRO A 487 7.82 -6.91 -5.65
C PRO A 487 6.71 -6.89 -4.60
N TYR A 488 6.85 -7.71 -3.57
CA TYR A 488 5.93 -7.80 -2.45
C TYR A 488 6.68 -8.22 -1.19
N ASN A 489 6.35 -7.59 -0.06
CA ASN A 489 6.96 -7.92 1.23
C ASN A 489 5.92 -8.02 2.34
N SER A 490 5.87 -9.16 3.02
CA SER A 490 5.00 -9.41 4.18
C SER A 490 5.73 -9.38 5.53
N VAL A 491 7.03 -9.69 5.52
CA VAL A 491 7.88 -9.69 6.72
C VAL A 491 9.20 -9.00 6.35
N PHE A 492 9.65 -8.03 7.17
CA PHE A 492 10.87 -7.29 6.89
C PHE A 492 12.07 -8.24 6.69
N PRO A 493 12.76 -8.20 5.54
CA PRO A 493 13.85 -9.11 5.22
C PRO A 493 15.13 -8.76 6.00
N ARG A 494 16.02 -9.75 6.16
CA ARG A 494 17.31 -9.58 6.81
C ARG A 494 18.41 -10.00 5.83
N THR A 495 18.76 -9.11 4.90
CA THR A 495 19.72 -9.40 3.83
C THR A 495 20.97 -8.56 3.96
N ASN A 496 22.05 -9.00 3.29
CA ASN A 496 23.30 -8.27 3.18
C ASN A 496 23.35 -7.35 1.95
N ALA A 497 22.22 -7.14 1.28
CA ALA A 497 22.12 -6.22 0.15
C ALA A 497 22.42 -4.79 0.57
N THR A 498 22.94 -3.98 -0.34
CA THR A 498 23.13 -2.53 -0.15
C THR A 498 21.79 -1.84 0.11
N GLY A 499 20.71 -2.39 -0.41
CA GLY A 499 19.36 -1.88 -0.23
C GLY A 499 18.31 -2.77 -0.90
N TYR A 500 17.14 -2.21 -1.04
CA TYR A 500 15.99 -2.88 -1.66
C TYR A 500 15.44 -2.05 -2.81
N THR A 501 14.91 -2.74 -3.81
CA THR A 501 14.11 -2.13 -4.89
C THR A 501 12.69 -2.68 -4.79
N MET A 502 11.70 -1.82 -4.50
CA MET A 502 10.33 -2.26 -4.20
C MET A 502 9.31 -1.65 -5.15
N GLU A 503 8.25 -2.40 -5.39
CA GLU A 503 7.07 -1.87 -6.07
C GLU A 503 6.32 -0.90 -5.14
N TYR A 504 6.04 0.33 -5.61
CA TYR A 504 5.60 1.44 -4.77
C TYR A 504 4.21 1.22 -4.12
N SER A 505 3.30 0.49 -4.78
CA SER A 505 1.96 0.25 -4.24
C SER A 505 1.99 -0.68 -3.03
N THR A 506 2.99 -1.55 -2.94
CA THR A 506 3.21 -2.49 -1.83
C THR A 506 4.04 -1.90 -0.68
N LEU A 507 4.66 -0.74 -0.90
CA LEU A 507 5.46 -0.04 0.09
C LEU A 507 4.59 0.61 1.17
N ASP A 508 5.00 0.49 2.43
CA ASP A 508 4.36 1.13 3.57
C ASP A 508 5.37 1.82 4.52
N GLU A 509 4.84 2.71 5.35
CA GLU A 509 5.61 3.46 6.35
C GLU A 509 6.38 2.53 7.31
N TYR A 510 5.84 1.35 7.59
CA TYR A 510 6.46 0.40 8.49
C TYR A 510 7.78 -0.14 7.93
N PHE A 511 7.81 -0.48 6.63
CA PHE A 511 9.03 -0.95 5.97
C PHE A 511 10.12 0.14 6.00
N VAL A 512 9.74 1.37 5.66
CA VAL A 512 10.65 2.51 5.64
C VAL A 512 11.20 2.83 7.03
N THR A 513 10.35 2.85 8.06
CA THR A 513 10.76 3.05 9.46
C THR A 513 11.77 1.98 9.92
N LYS A 514 11.61 0.74 9.46
CA LYS A 514 12.59 -0.32 9.74
C LYS A 514 13.92 -0.08 9.03
N LEU A 515 13.90 0.41 7.80
CA LEU A 515 15.11 0.76 7.07
C LEU A 515 15.89 1.90 7.71
N TRP A 516 15.24 2.89 8.32
CA TRP A 516 15.93 3.99 9.01
C TRP A 516 16.90 3.53 10.11
N ASN A 517 16.68 2.32 10.66
CA ASN A 517 17.57 1.71 11.64
C ASN A 517 18.70 0.87 11.00
N THR A 518 18.79 0.91 9.67
CA THR A 518 19.83 0.24 8.88
C THR A 518 20.51 1.26 7.98
N GLU A 519 21.68 0.92 7.42
CA GLU A 519 22.34 1.74 6.40
C GLU A 519 21.84 1.42 4.99
N GLN A 520 20.83 0.55 4.85
CA GLN A 520 20.31 0.07 3.58
C GLN A 520 19.44 1.14 2.89
N LYS A 521 19.55 1.23 1.58
CA LYS A 521 18.83 2.18 0.74
C LYS A 521 17.56 1.56 0.18
N LEU A 522 16.63 2.42 -0.26
CA LEU A 522 15.36 2.02 -0.86
C LEU A 522 15.16 2.72 -2.21
N TYR A 523 15.05 1.93 -3.27
CA TYR A 523 14.56 2.38 -4.57
C TYR A 523 13.14 1.87 -4.77
N VAL A 524 12.34 2.60 -5.53
CA VAL A 524 10.94 2.23 -5.80
C VAL A 524 10.61 2.31 -7.29
N TRP A 525 9.73 1.42 -7.76
CA TRP A 525 9.28 1.28 -9.15
C TRP A 525 7.78 0.94 -9.24
N THR A 526 7.03 1.27 -10.29
CA THR A 526 7.40 2.23 -11.30
C THR A 526 6.67 3.53 -11.01
N ILE A 527 7.35 4.65 -10.91
CA ILE A 527 6.79 5.93 -10.50
C ILE A 527 6.40 6.72 -11.77
N ASN A 528 5.15 6.62 -12.17
CA ASN A 528 4.64 7.19 -13.43
C ASN A 528 3.49 8.18 -13.24
N SER A 529 3.16 8.53 -11.99
CA SER A 529 2.11 9.49 -11.66
C SER A 529 2.51 10.39 -10.48
N SER A 530 1.93 11.59 -10.39
CA SER A 530 2.11 12.48 -9.24
C SER A 530 1.71 11.83 -7.92
N GLU A 531 0.69 10.94 -7.91
CA GLU A 531 0.28 10.20 -6.70
C GLU A 531 1.38 9.25 -6.23
N SER A 532 1.96 8.45 -7.14
CA SER A 532 3.06 7.53 -6.82
C SER A 532 4.33 8.28 -6.42
N PHE A 533 4.61 9.43 -7.06
CA PHE A 533 5.69 10.33 -6.69
C PHE A 533 5.52 10.85 -5.26
N ASP A 534 4.40 11.49 -4.93
CA ASP A 534 4.12 12.06 -3.62
C ASP A 534 4.24 11.02 -2.49
N LYS A 535 3.63 9.84 -2.70
CA LYS A 535 3.73 8.75 -1.74
C LYS A 535 5.19 8.36 -1.47
N SER A 536 5.96 8.15 -2.52
CA SER A 536 7.35 7.71 -2.43
C SER A 536 8.26 8.80 -1.86
N PHE A 537 8.08 10.05 -2.31
CA PHE A 537 8.84 11.20 -1.85
C PHE A 537 8.66 11.45 -0.35
N ARG A 538 7.41 11.40 0.15
CA ARG A 538 7.12 11.58 1.59
C ARG A 538 7.57 10.43 2.46
N LEU A 539 7.68 9.23 1.91
CA LEU A 539 8.29 8.10 2.60
C LEU A 539 9.82 8.20 2.67
N GLY A 540 10.45 9.17 1.97
CA GLY A 540 11.89 9.39 2.01
C GLY A 540 12.67 8.28 1.32
N VAL A 541 12.20 7.80 0.15
CA VAL A 541 12.92 6.82 -0.66
C VAL A 541 14.20 7.42 -1.23
N ASN A 542 15.21 6.59 -1.47
CA ASN A 542 16.51 7.03 -1.95
C ASN A 542 16.61 7.11 -3.49
N GLY A 543 15.67 6.49 -4.21
CA GLY A 543 15.61 6.56 -5.67
C GLY A 543 14.25 6.17 -6.21
N MET A 544 13.90 6.72 -7.37
CA MET A 544 12.65 6.52 -8.08
C MET A 544 12.91 6.05 -9.50
N ILE A 545 12.46 4.85 -9.83
CA ILE A 545 12.54 4.25 -11.16
C ILE A 545 11.26 4.61 -11.91
N THR A 546 11.39 5.22 -13.10
CA THR A 546 10.27 5.80 -13.83
C THR A 546 10.40 5.61 -15.35
N ASP A 547 9.27 5.49 -16.04
CA ASP A 547 9.17 5.62 -17.50
C ASP A 547 9.01 7.08 -17.96
N ASN A 548 8.94 8.06 -17.02
CA ASN A 548 8.70 9.47 -17.30
C ASN A 548 9.65 10.38 -16.50
N LEU A 549 10.89 10.48 -16.96
CA LEU A 549 11.92 11.29 -16.31
C LEU A 549 11.54 12.77 -16.19
N LYS A 550 10.84 13.31 -17.19
CA LYS A 550 10.42 14.71 -17.14
C LYS A 550 9.47 14.97 -16.00
N MET A 551 8.44 14.13 -15.86
CA MET A 551 7.46 14.25 -14.78
C MET A 551 8.14 14.22 -13.39
N ILE A 552 9.05 13.26 -13.14
CA ILE A 552 9.76 13.18 -11.85
C ILE A 552 10.60 14.44 -11.59
N LYS A 553 11.28 14.97 -12.60
CA LYS A 553 12.10 16.18 -12.45
C LYS A 553 11.24 17.42 -12.18
N ASP A 554 10.15 17.59 -12.91
CA ASP A 554 9.20 18.68 -12.70
C ASP A 554 8.58 18.60 -11.28
N GLU A 555 8.21 17.40 -10.82
CA GLU A 555 7.69 17.18 -9.47
C GLU A 555 8.73 17.42 -8.37
N LEU A 556 10.01 17.04 -8.60
CA LEU A 556 11.10 17.30 -7.66
C LEU A 556 11.41 18.80 -7.57
N GLU A 557 11.41 19.52 -8.68
CA GLU A 557 11.57 20.98 -8.71
C GLU A 557 10.45 21.66 -7.93
N THR A 558 9.19 21.28 -8.20
CA THR A 558 8.01 21.78 -7.47
C THR A 558 8.07 21.44 -5.98
N ALA A 559 8.55 20.25 -5.61
CA ALA A 559 8.64 19.84 -4.21
C ALA A 559 9.80 20.49 -3.44
N GLN A 560 10.81 21.02 -4.13
CA GLN A 560 11.91 21.80 -3.56
C GLN A 560 11.59 23.31 -3.48
N GLU A 561 10.69 23.78 -4.33
CA GLU A 561 10.06 25.08 -4.16
C GLU A 561 9.08 25.02 -2.97
N ASP A 562 8.61 26.19 -2.56
CA ASP A 562 7.74 26.31 -1.39
C ASP A 562 6.47 25.46 -1.52
N PRO A 563 6.23 24.46 -0.66
CA PRO A 563 5.09 23.57 -0.81
C PRO A 563 3.78 24.32 -0.59
N GLU A 564 2.84 24.21 -1.53
CA GLU A 564 1.46 24.61 -1.30
C GLU A 564 0.80 23.64 -0.32
N TYR A 565 0.69 24.02 0.94
CA TYR A 565 0.08 23.17 1.98
C TYR A 565 -1.38 22.82 1.67
N THR A 566 -2.07 23.66 0.91
CA THR A 566 -3.43 23.38 0.42
C THR A 566 -3.48 22.07 -0.38
N ASP A 567 -2.56 21.88 -1.33
CA ASP A 567 -2.50 20.67 -2.14
C ASP A 567 -2.18 19.43 -1.32
N LEU A 568 -1.26 19.56 -0.36
CA LEU A 568 -0.91 18.48 0.55
C LEU A 568 -2.10 18.05 1.42
N LEU A 569 -2.85 19.02 1.93
CA LEU A 569 -4.05 18.76 2.72
C LEU A 569 -5.17 18.15 1.87
N LEU A 570 -5.35 18.62 0.63
CA LEU A 570 -6.34 18.08 -0.30
C LEU A 570 -6.01 16.62 -0.67
N LYS A 571 -4.76 16.34 -1.03
CA LYS A 571 -4.29 14.97 -1.30
C LYS A 571 -4.55 14.06 -0.10
N LYS A 572 -4.18 14.49 1.10
CA LYS A 572 -4.44 13.71 2.33
C LYS A 572 -5.92 13.50 2.61
N ALA A 573 -6.74 14.51 2.37
CA ALA A 573 -8.19 14.40 2.55
C ALA A 573 -8.84 13.40 1.59
N THR A 574 -8.38 13.34 0.33
CA THR A 574 -8.88 12.36 -0.66
C THR A 574 -8.49 10.93 -0.31
N GLU A 575 -7.32 10.70 0.31
CA GLU A 575 -6.95 9.37 0.81
C GLU A 575 -7.93 8.82 1.85
N PHE A 576 -8.63 9.66 2.61
CA PHE A 576 -9.53 9.21 3.67
C PHE A 576 -10.84 8.62 3.17
N PHE A 577 -11.37 9.11 2.04
CA PHE A 577 -12.72 8.79 1.56
C PHE A 577 -12.82 8.41 0.06
N ALA A 578 -11.71 8.10 -0.62
CA ALA A 578 -11.82 7.52 -1.95
C ALA A 578 -12.51 6.13 -1.85
N PHE A 579 -13.79 6.10 -2.17
CA PHE A 579 -14.59 4.88 -2.32
C PHE A 579 -14.47 4.39 -3.76
#